data_fd97c34d50725f1fa520c2d2d922ffa4
#
_entry.id   fd97c34d50725f1fa520c2d2d922ffa4
#
_cell.length_a   1.000
_cell.length_b   1.000
_cell.length_c   1.000
_cell.angle_alpha   90.00
_cell.angle_beta   90.00
_cell.angle_gamma   90.00
#
_symmetry.space_group_name_H-M   'P 1'
#
loop_
_entity.id
_entity.type
_entity.pdbx_description
1 polymer ?
#
loop_
_entity_poly.entity_id
_entity_poly.type
_entity_poly.pdbx_seq_one_letter_code
_entity_poly.pdbx_strand_id
1 'polypeptide(L)'
;MVNYVAMSNNNISKNEIVTSRIFHELTSKRNTCGCGFPNCTVKVKPDEGSRITTPSHPRGITFCDTHTEAFNSLSISTYSTENTEYVGKPTAKGLTFSCEIETVGNMPEGIASMVCDLGFYASHDGSLGYRGIEYKSRIFNSLNSATKTFGTIQALNEMEYLNTLHDSCGAHIHTGFYNDPVDFSHLYNSMDEYYDVFKDLYQYLDEMPNLKMKTYFGRGFTNYARVLRKTPNGYIMPKHNGNGRLIRNGEYKVRPYEKPLDLHAVVFNVQHSYSLEFRLPKFVNAEQYRNCVLAMQEVVDILRKNDFKYSLDLVKVFKKYFPY
;
A
#
# COMPACT_ATOMS: atom_id res chain seq x y z
N MET A 1 -8.79 24.06 21.88
CA MET A 1 -7.56 23.78 21.10
C MET A 1 -7.47 22.27 20.99
N VAL A 2 -7.81 21.70 19.84
CA VAL A 2 -7.56 20.27 19.62
C VAL A 2 -6.09 20.20 19.23
N ASN A 3 -5.27 19.68 20.14
CA ASN A 3 -3.90 19.37 19.83
C ASN A 3 -3.93 18.20 18.84
N TYR A 4 -3.62 18.44 17.57
CA TYR A 4 -3.07 17.40 16.73
C TYR A 4 -1.78 16.99 17.40
N VAL A 5 -1.80 15.87 18.09
CA VAL A 5 -0.59 15.33 18.71
C VAL A 5 0.37 15.06 17.57
N ALA A 6 1.49 15.77 17.59
CA ALA A 6 2.58 15.45 16.70
C ALA A 6 2.95 13.99 16.94
N MET A 7 2.82 13.16 15.92
CA MET A 7 3.12 11.73 16.04
C MET A 7 4.52 11.55 16.59
N SER A 8 4.62 10.99 17.78
CA SER A 8 5.90 10.71 18.40
C SER A 8 6.60 9.57 17.66
N ASN A 9 7.90 9.64 17.57
CA ASN A 9 8.75 8.91 16.65
C ASN A 9 8.75 7.38 16.76
N ASN A 10 7.99 6.74 17.66
CA ASN A 10 8.18 5.30 17.89
C ASN A 10 6.91 4.45 18.09
N ASN A 11 5.73 5.03 18.26
CA ASN A 11 4.49 4.25 18.40
C ASN A 11 3.31 5.06 17.85
N ILE A 12 2.69 4.57 16.79
CA ILE A 12 1.37 5.07 16.38
C ILE A 12 0.36 4.41 17.33
N SER A 13 -0.03 5.10 18.40
CA SER A 13 -1.13 4.64 19.25
C SER A 13 -2.47 4.95 18.57
N LYS A 14 -3.52 4.16 18.89
CA LYS A 14 -4.89 4.44 18.44
C LYS A 14 -5.37 5.86 18.80
N ASN A 15 -4.73 6.52 19.76
CA ASN A 15 -5.06 7.85 20.24
C ASN A 15 -4.41 8.97 19.40
N GLU A 16 -3.46 8.64 18.53
CA GLU A 16 -2.74 9.59 17.68
C GLU A 16 -3.34 9.72 16.28
N ILE A 17 -4.32 8.89 15.96
CA ILE A 17 -5.02 8.91 14.68
C ILE A 17 -6.22 9.84 14.80
N VAL A 18 -6.38 10.75 13.84
CA VAL A 18 -7.60 11.54 13.72
C VAL A 18 -8.76 10.61 13.43
N THR A 19 -9.60 10.36 14.41
CA THR A 19 -10.80 9.54 14.24
C THR A 19 -11.95 10.39 13.70
N SER A 20 -12.88 9.78 12.98
CA SER A 20 -14.10 10.44 12.51
C SER A 20 -14.88 11.13 13.63
N ARG A 21 -14.79 10.62 14.86
CA ARG A 21 -15.41 11.19 16.05
C ARG A 21 -14.80 12.55 16.44
N ILE A 22 -13.47 12.66 16.48
CA ILE A 22 -12.78 13.93 16.75
C ILE A 22 -13.15 14.96 15.68
N PHE A 23 -13.24 14.52 14.46
CA PHE A 23 -13.64 15.37 13.34
C PHE A 23 -15.07 15.88 13.47
N HIS A 24 -16.02 15.04 13.87
CA HIS A 24 -17.42 15.42 14.13
C HIS A 24 -17.57 16.46 15.24
N GLU A 25 -16.77 16.38 16.30
CA GLU A 25 -16.76 17.35 17.40
C GLU A 25 -16.22 18.72 16.95
N LEU A 26 -15.32 18.74 15.98
CA LEU A 26 -14.73 19.97 15.43
C LEU A 26 -15.69 20.75 14.52
N THR A 27 -16.56 20.03 13.80
CA THR A 27 -17.44 20.64 12.78
C THR A 27 -18.79 21.09 13.32
N SER A 28 -19.19 20.69 14.55
CA SER A 28 -20.60 20.80 14.96
C SER A 28 -20.96 21.98 15.85
N LYS A 29 -20.00 22.76 16.40
CA LYS A 29 -20.32 23.70 17.51
C LYS A 29 -19.71 25.11 17.45
N ARG A 30 -19.15 25.60 16.35
CA ARG A 30 -18.51 26.92 16.31
C ARG A 30 -18.90 27.73 15.07
N ASN A 31 -18.86 29.06 15.18
CA ASN A 31 -18.99 29.99 14.05
C ASN A 31 -17.88 29.80 12.97
N THR A 32 -16.90 28.98 13.24
CA THR A 32 -15.88 28.50 12.28
C THR A 32 -15.69 27.02 12.50
N CYS A 33 -15.65 26.23 11.43
CA CYS A 33 -15.28 24.81 11.45
C CYS A 33 -13.83 24.62 11.01
N GLY A 34 -13.19 23.51 11.39
CA GLY A 34 -11.93 23.10 10.79
C GLY A 34 -12.15 22.61 9.36
N CYS A 35 -11.14 22.77 8.50
CA CYS A 35 -11.13 22.12 7.19
C CYS A 35 -11.24 20.61 7.36
N GLY A 36 -12.04 19.97 6.51
CA GLY A 36 -12.28 18.54 6.52
C GLY A 36 -11.12 17.67 6.10
N PHE A 37 -10.07 18.26 5.57
CA PHE A 37 -8.89 17.50 5.18
C PHE A 37 -8.02 17.17 6.41
N PRO A 38 -7.61 15.89 6.59
CA PRO A 38 -6.81 15.48 7.74
C PRO A 38 -5.53 16.31 7.90
N ASN A 39 -5.24 16.70 9.13
CA ASN A 39 -4.09 17.53 9.50
C ASN A 39 -4.12 18.99 8.96
N CYS A 40 -5.18 19.43 8.30
CA CYS A 40 -5.35 20.83 7.94
C CYS A 40 -5.75 21.66 9.18
N THR A 41 -5.00 22.73 9.47
CA THR A 41 -5.25 23.60 10.61
C THR A 41 -6.10 24.83 10.28
N VAL A 42 -6.46 25.00 9.02
CA VAL A 42 -7.23 26.16 8.54
C VAL A 42 -8.65 26.10 9.10
N LYS A 43 -9.09 27.23 9.68
CA LYS A 43 -10.45 27.42 10.12
C LYS A 43 -11.27 28.07 9.00
N VAL A 44 -12.40 27.47 8.70
CA VAL A 44 -13.29 27.91 7.62
C VAL A 44 -14.61 28.38 8.25
N LYS A 45 -15.15 29.49 7.80
CA LYS A 45 -16.53 29.86 8.17
C LYS A 45 -17.51 28.95 7.40
N PRO A 46 -18.71 28.63 7.96
CA PRO A 46 -19.65 27.72 7.32
C PRO A 46 -20.13 28.16 5.93
N ASP A 47 -20.08 29.44 5.63
CA ASP A 47 -20.44 30.10 4.38
C ASP A 47 -19.23 30.34 3.45
N GLU A 48 -18.01 30.14 3.96
CA GLU A 48 -16.77 30.19 3.20
C GLU A 48 -16.23 28.77 3.00
N GLY A 49 -16.00 28.36 1.76
CA GLY A 49 -15.51 27.04 1.40
C GLY A 49 -16.60 26.10 0.89
N SER A 50 -16.15 24.99 0.32
CA SER A 50 -17.05 23.99 -0.25
C SER A 50 -17.49 22.97 0.79
N ARG A 51 -18.78 22.66 0.79
CA ARG A 51 -19.38 21.67 1.67
C ARG A 51 -19.71 20.42 0.86
N ILE A 52 -19.12 19.30 1.24
CA ILE A 52 -19.32 18.01 0.58
C ILE A 52 -20.10 17.08 1.52
N THR A 53 -21.12 16.42 0.99
CA THR A 53 -21.91 15.45 1.73
C THR A 53 -21.56 14.04 1.31
N THR A 54 -21.44 13.13 2.27
CA THR A 54 -21.27 11.69 2.05
C THR A 54 -22.33 10.92 2.84
N PRO A 55 -22.58 9.63 2.56
CA PRO A 55 -23.52 8.82 3.34
C PRO A 55 -23.21 8.83 4.85
N SER A 56 -21.95 8.79 5.23
CA SER A 56 -21.50 8.87 6.63
C SER A 56 -21.51 10.28 7.21
N HIS A 57 -21.51 11.30 6.35
CA HIS A 57 -21.56 12.70 6.74
C HIS A 57 -22.71 13.46 6.04
N PRO A 58 -23.96 13.14 6.33
CA PRO A 58 -25.13 13.73 5.65
C PRO A 58 -25.25 15.26 5.91
N ARG A 59 -24.60 15.77 6.95
CA ARG A 59 -24.53 17.21 7.23
C ARG A 59 -23.44 17.92 6.46
N GLY A 60 -22.63 17.16 5.70
CA GLY A 60 -21.51 17.66 4.91
C GLY A 60 -20.29 18.04 5.74
N ILE A 61 -19.16 18.09 5.05
CA ILE A 61 -17.86 18.50 5.57
C ILE A 61 -17.41 19.71 4.76
N THR A 62 -16.87 20.72 5.43
CA THR A 62 -16.40 21.95 4.82
C THR A 62 -14.89 21.88 4.57
N PHE A 63 -14.45 22.20 3.37
CA PHE A 63 -13.05 22.33 3.01
C PHE A 63 -12.64 23.79 2.89
N CYS A 64 -11.40 24.13 3.26
CA CYS A 64 -10.83 25.46 2.98
C CYS A 64 -10.60 25.65 1.49
N ASP A 65 -10.42 26.90 1.04
CA ASP A 65 -10.29 27.23 -0.38
C ASP A 65 -9.22 26.39 -1.08
N THR A 66 -8.03 26.26 -0.47
CA THR A 66 -6.94 25.43 -1.01
C THR A 66 -7.36 23.99 -1.27
N HIS A 67 -8.03 23.34 -0.31
CA HIS A 67 -8.50 21.97 -0.48
C HIS A 67 -9.74 21.87 -1.37
N THR A 68 -10.55 22.92 -1.43
CA THR A 68 -11.66 23.03 -2.37
C THR A 68 -11.15 23.13 -3.81
N GLU A 69 -10.17 23.98 -4.06
CA GLU A 69 -9.53 24.11 -5.35
C GLU A 69 -8.85 22.81 -5.77
N ALA A 70 -8.10 22.19 -4.86
CA ALA A 70 -7.50 20.87 -5.07
C ALA A 70 -8.56 19.82 -5.39
N PHE A 71 -9.68 19.79 -4.68
CA PHE A 71 -10.79 18.88 -4.93
C PHE A 71 -11.42 19.06 -6.33
N ASN A 72 -11.50 20.29 -6.83
CA ASN A 72 -12.16 20.63 -8.09
C ASN A 72 -11.23 20.60 -9.31
N SER A 73 -9.91 20.66 -9.10
CA SER A 73 -8.93 20.94 -10.19
C SER A 73 -8.24 19.71 -10.76
N LEU A 74 -8.47 18.51 -10.22
CA LEU A 74 -7.68 17.34 -10.59
C LEU A 74 -8.02 16.80 -11.98
N SER A 75 -6.98 16.68 -12.80
CA SER A 75 -6.96 15.82 -13.99
C SER A 75 -6.13 14.58 -13.68
N ILE A 76 -6.79 13.43 -13.47
CA ILE A 76 -6.10 12.17 -13.23
C ILE A 76 -5.62 11.61 -14.55
N SER A 77 -4.33 11.29 -14.65
CA SER A 77 -3.78 10.67 -15.86
C SER A 77 -4.21 9.20 -15.98
N THR A 78 -4.30 8.71 -17.21
CA THR A 78 -4.62 7.29 -17.46
C THR A 78 -3.48 6.34 -17.11
N TYR A 79 -2.24 6.84 -17.07
CA TYR A 79 -1.06 6.10 -16.61
C TYR A 79 -0.09 7.08 -15.96
N SER A 80 0.36 6.77 -14.76
CA SER A 80 1.32 7.60 -14.06
C SER A 80 2.74 7.26 -14.48
N THR A 81 3.58 8.29 -14.54
CA THR A 81 5.02 8.14 -14.45
C THR A 81 5.40 7.63 -13.06
N GLU A 82 6.49 6.87 -12.96
CA GLU A 82 7.03 6.46 -11.66
C GLU A 82 7.46 7.69 -10.85
N ASN A 83 7.19 7.63 -9.55
CA ASN A 83 7.64 8.68 -8.63
C ASN A 83 9.09 8.39 -8.21
N THR A 84 10.01 9.24 -8.60
CA THR A 84 11.45 9.10 -8.30
C THR A 84 11.94 10.00 -7.17
N GLU A 85 11.05 10.81 -6.57
CA GLU A 85 11.43 11.72 -5.49
C GLU A 85 11.63 11.00 -4.16
N TYR A 86 12.76 11.25 -3.52
CA TYR A 86 13.08 10.72 -2.19
C TYR A 86 12.60 11.63 -1.07
N VAL A 87 12.02 11.04 -0.03
CA VAL A 87 11.55 11.73 1.18
C VAL A 87 12.31 11.27 2.41
N GLY A 88 12.81 12.23 3.17
CA GLY A 88 13.56 11.99 4.40
C GLY A 88 15.05 11.76 4.16
N LYS A 89 15.81 11.59 5.25
CA LYS A 89 17.25 11.30 5.19
C LYS A 89 17.49 9.80 5.00
N PRO A 90 18.43 9.39 4.16
CA PRO A 90 18.79 7.99 4.03
C PRO A 90 19.21 7.39 5.38
N THR A 91 18.83 6.16 5.62
CA THR A 91 19.31 5.38 6.76
C THR A 91 20.73 4.85 6.50
N ALA A 92 21.43 4.41 7.55
CA ALA A 92 22.75 3.82 7.41
C ALA A 92 22.80 2.60 6.47
N LYS A 93 21.68 1.88 6.33
CA LYS A 93 21.56 0.74 5.41
C LYS A 93 21.15 1.15 4.00
N GLY A 94 20.77 2.42 3.80
CA GLY A 94 20.28 2.91 2.52
C GLY A 94 18.95 2.29 2.06
N LEU A 95 18.24 1.55 2.91
CA LEU A 95 16.96 0.94 2.55
C LEU A 95 15.89 1.99 2.31
N THR A 96 15.17 1.83 1.20
CA THR A 96 14.08 2.69 0.79
C THR A 96 12.81 1.88 0.54
N PHE A 97 11.67 2.54 0.50
CA PHE A 97 10.43 1.92 0.04
C PHE A 97 9.49 2.96 -0.56
N SER A 98 8.59 2.50 -1.42
CA SER A 98 7.44 3.24 -1.91
C SER A 98 6.20 2.36 -1.87
N CYS A 99 5.03 2.96 -2.04
CA CYS A 99 3.75 2.29 -1.92
C CYS A 99 2.89 2.61 -3.14
N GLU A 100 2.17 1.61 -3.62
CA GLU A 100 1.04 1.77 -4.53
C GLU A 100 -0.22 1.40 -3.75
N ILE A 101 -1.11 2.35 -3.53
CA ILE A 101 -2.32 2.16 -2.74
C ILE A 101 -3.52 2.31 -3.65
N GLU A 102 -4.21 1.20 -3.88
CA GLU A 102 -5.41 1.15 -4.70
C GLU A 102 -6.65 1.50 -3.87
N THR A 103 -7.56 2.25 -4.46
CA THR A 103 -8.83 2.62 -3.85
C THR A 103 -9.97 2.67 -4.87
N VAL A 104 -11.16 2.38 -4.40
CA VAL A 104 -12.41 2.62 -5.12
C VAL A 104 -13.34 3.44 -4.24
N GLY A 105 -14.39 4.05 -4.78
CA GLY A 105 -15.38 4.71 -3.94
C GLY A 105 -16.16 5.82 -4.63
N ASN A 106 -16.96 6.54 -3.85
CA ASN A 106 -17.88 7.53 -4.39
C ASN A 106 -17.22 8.85 -4.78
N MET A 107 -15.99 9.13 -4.27
CA MET A 107 -15.33 10.42 -4.44
C MET A 107 -13.81 10.32 -4.67
N PRO A 108 -13.28 9.25 -5.29
CA PRO A 108 -11.83 9.08 -5.40
C PRO A 108 -11.18 10.20 -6.20
N GLU A 109 -11.80 10.66 -7.28
CA GLU A 109 -11.25 11.71 -8.14
C GLU A 109 -11.14 13.05 -7.43
N GLY A 110 -12.15 13.46 -6.65
CA GLY A 110 -12.09 14.70 -5.88
C GLY A 110 -11.07 14.66 -4.74
N ILE A 111 -10.89 13.51 -4.11
CA ILE A 111 -9.91 13.32 -3.04
C ILE A 111 -8.48 13.14 -3.59
N ALA A 112 -8.34 12.68 -4.83
CA ALA A 112 -7.03 12.40 -5.41
C ALA A 112 -6.08 13.62 -5.40
N SER A 113 -6.56 14.83 -5.66
CA SER A 113 -5.74 16.03 -5.52
C SER A 113 -5.19 16.20 -4.11
N MET A 114 -6.02 15.99 -3.10
CA MET A 114 -5.62 16.12 -1.70
C MET A 114 -4.59 15.05 -1.31
N VAL A 115 -4.73 13.84 -1.86
CA VAL A 115 -3.75 12.76 -1.66
C VAL A 115 -2.45 13.07 -2.41
N CYS A 116 -2.53 13.67 -3.59
CA CYS A 116 -1.35 14.13 -4.32
C CYS A 116 -0.54 15.19 -3.55
N ASP A 117 -1.19 16.07 -2.79
CA ASP A 117 -0.50 17.05 -1.92
C ASP A 117 0.33 16.38 -0.81
N LEU A 118 0.04 15.10 -0.48
CA LEU A 118 0.88 14.30 0.41
C LEU A 118 2.10 13.69 -0.30
N GLY A 119 2.28 13.99 -1.57
CA GLY A 119 3.37 13.47 -2.39
C GLY A 119 3.05 12.16 -3.09
N PHE A 120 1.78 11.90 -3.37
CA PHE A 120 1.39 10.80 -4.26
C PHE A 120 1.19 11.28 -5.69
N TYR A 121 1.36 10.36 -6.63
CA TYR A 121 0.79 10.46 -7.97
C TYR A 121 -0.47 9.60 -8.03
N ALA A 122 -1.51 10.13 -8.64
CA ALA A 122 -2.76 9.41 -8.87
C ALA A 122 -2.88 8.99 -10.34
N SER A 123 -3.27 7.75 -10.56
CA SER A 123 -3.59 7.24 -11.89
C SER A 123 -4.85 6.38 -11.86
N HIS A 124 -5.59 6.34 -12.96
CA HIS A 124 -6.65 5.36 -13.11
C HIS A 124 -6.05 3.97 -13.31
N ASP A 125 -6.55 3.00 -12.57
CA ASP A 125 -6.23 1.59 -12.77
C ASP A 125 -7.44 0.84 -13.33
N GLY A 126 -7.30 0.33 -14.56
CA GLY A 126 -8.36 -0.43 -15.23
C GLY A 126 -8.74 -1.73 -14.53
N SER A 127 -7.88 -2.30 -13.68
CA SER A 127 -8.17 -3.50 -12.89
C SER A 127 -9.21 -3.26 -11.79
N LEU A 128 -9.31 -2.01 -11.31
CA LEU A 128 -10.23 -1.59 -10.26
C LEU A 128 -11.64 -1.22 -10.78
N GLY A 129 -11.82 -1.22 -12.10
CA GLY A 129 -13.07 -0.82 -12.73
C GLY A 129 -13.29 0.69 -12.75
N TYR A 130 -14.55 1.09 -13.03
CA TYR A 130 -14.91 2.49 -13.11
C TYR A 130 -14.69 3.21 -11.76
N ARG A 131 -13.94 4.30 -11.77
CA ARG A 131 -13.55 5.11 -10.60
C ARG A 131 -12.52 4.49 -9.66
N GLY A 132 -11.81 3.46 -10.08
CA GLY A 132 -10.64 2.99 -9.34
C GLY A 132 -9.43 3.89 -9.56
N ILE A 133 -8.74 4.22 -8.47
CA ILE A 133 -7.53 5.04 -8.49
C ILE A 133 -6.43 4.31 -7.74
N GLU A 134 -5.25 4.30 -8.35
CA GLU A 134 -4.00 3.88 -7.75
C GLU A 134 -3.18 5.12 -7.36
N TYR A 135 -2.76 5.17 -6.10
CA TYR A 135 -1.90 6.22 -5.56
C TYR A 135 -0.49 5.69 -5.39
N LYS A 136 0.45 6.21 -6.16
CA LYS A 136 1.88 5.89 -6.07
C LYS A 136 2.59 6.91 -5.20
N SER A 137 3.17 6.48 -4.10
CA SER A 137 3.88 7.37 -3.18
C SER A 137 5.24 7.79 -3.71
N ARG A 138 5.82 8.85 -3.12
CA ARG A 138 7.25 9.11 -3.18
C ARG A 138 8.05 7.96 -2.56
N ILE A 139 9.35 7.94 -2.81
CA ILE A 139 10.27 6.96 -2.23
C ILE A 139 10.67 7.42 -0.82
N PHE A 140 10.28 6.67 0.18
CA PHE A 140 10.61 6.97 1.57
C PHE A 140 11.95 6.36 1.96
N ASN A 141 12.84 7.17 2.53
CA ASN A 141 14.13 6.73 3.07
C ASN A 141 14.03 6.12 4.48
N SER A 142 12.88 6.27 5.14
CA SER A 142 12.63 5.67 6.45
C SER A 142 11.13 5.59 6.73
N LEU A 143 10.74 4.70 7.62
CA LEU A 143 9.35 4.61 8.09
C LEU A 143 8.88 5.89 8.77
N ASN A 144 9.76 6.61 9.48
CA ASN A 144 9.41 7.88 10.11
C ASN A 144 8.96 8.92 9.09
N SER A 145 9.57 8.95 7.90
CA SER A 145 9.16 9.88 6.83
C SER A 145 7.80 9.55 6.23
N ALA A 146 7.33 8.29 6.35
CA ALA A 146 6.04 7.84 5.86
C ALA A 146 4.91 7.90 6.91
N THR A 147 5.22 8.10 8.18
CA THR A 147 4.25 8.01 9.28
C THR A 147 3.04 8.92 9.09
N LYS A 148 3.30 10.20 8.76
CA LYS A 148 2.22 11.17 8.49
C LYS A 148 1.36 10.73 7.31
N THR A 149 1.98 10.25 6.25
CA THR A 149 1.31 9.80 5.03
C THR A 149 0.36 8.64 5.31
N PHE A 150 0.85 7.60 6.00
CA PHE A 150 0.01 6.44 6.35
C PHE A 150 -1.13 6.81 7.31
N GLY A 151 -0.87 7.67 8.30
CA GLY A 151 -1.91 8.17 9.19
C GLY A 151 -2.99 8.96 8.46
N THR A 152 -2.62 9.75 7.44
CA THR A 152 -3.59 10.50 6.64
C THR A 152 -4.42 9.56 5.76
N ILE A 153 -3.82 8.57 5.09
CA ILE A 153 -4.58 7.58 4.30
C ILE A 153 -5.55 6.81 5.20
N GLN A 154 -5.13 6.43 6.40
CA GLN A 154 -6.02 5.78 7.36
C GLN A 154 -7.20 6.68 7.75
N ALA A 155 -6.94 7.95 8.07
CA ALA A 155 -7.99 8.91 8.40
C ALA A 155 -8.98 9.12 7.23
N LEU A 156 -8.49 9.19 5.99
CA LEU A 156 -9.33 9.30 4.80
C LEU A 156 -10.22 8.05 4.60
N ASN A 157 -9.70 6.85 4.91
CA ASN A 157 -10.52 5.63 4.92
C ASN A 157 -11.58 5.65 6.02
N GLU A 158 -11.22 6.07 7.24
CA GLU A 158 -12.16 6.17 8.36
C GLU A 158 -13.27 7.20 8.11
N MET A 159 -12.96 8.21 7.30
CA MET A 159 -13.91 9.24 6.86
C MET A 159 -14.69 8.81 5.60
N GLU A 160 -14.47 7.61 5.09
CA GLU A 160 -15.07 7.08 3.86
C GLU A 160 -14.79 7.92 2.59
N TYR A 161 -13.71 8.71 2.59
CA TYR A 161 -13.25 9.42 1.39
C TYR A 161 -12.48 8.50 0.46
N LEU A 162 -11.74 7.55 1.03
CA LEU A 162 -11.10 6.45 0.32
C LEU A 162 -11.75 5.13 0.74
N ASN A 163 -11.68 4.14 -0.11
CA ASN A 163 -12.04 2.77 0.22
C ASN A 163 -10.96 1.81 -0.28
N THR A 164 -9.90 1.68 0.51
CA THR A 164 -8.83 0.71 0.28
C THR A 164 -9.21 -0.70 0.71
N LEU A 165 -10.34 -0.87 1.39
CA LEU A 165 -10.82 -2.16 1.92
C LEU A 165 -11.65 -2.94 0.90
N HIS A 166 -12.01 -2.36 -0.23
CA HIS A 166 -12.73 -3.05 -1.29
C HIS A 166 -11.96 -4.28 -1.78
N ASP A 167 -12.66 -5.36 -2.15
CA ASP A 167 -12.04 -6.65 -2.50
C ASP A 167 -11.06 -6.57 -3.68
N SER A 168 -11.28 -5.65 -4.62
CA SER A 168 -10.38 -5.42 -5.74
C SER A 168 -9.10 -4.68 -5.38
N CYS A 169 -9.07 -3.93 -4.26
CA CYS A 169 -7.94 -3.08 -3.92
C CYS A 169 -6.76 -3.86 -3.33
N GLY A 170 -5.55 -3.48 -3.70
CA GLY A 170 -4.28 -3.87 -3.11
C GLY A 170 -3.53 -2.67 -2.51
N ALA A 171 -2.41 -2.98 -1.87
CA ALA A 171 -1.47 -1.96 -1.41
C ALA A 171 -0.06 -2.53 -1.55
N HIS A 172 0.54 -2.31 -2.69
CA HIS A 172 1.84 -2.90 -3.04
C HIS A 172 2.97 -2.12 -2.36
N ILE A 173 4.02 -2.82 -1.98
CA ILE A 173 5.21 -2.25 -1.34
C ILE A 173 6.41 -2.53 -2.22
N HIS A 174 7.05 -1.48 -2.73
CA HIS A 174 8.31 -1.56 -3.44
C HIS A 174 9.43 -1.26 -2.48
N THR A 175 10.41 -2.16 -2.34
CA THR A 175 11.55 -1.99 -1.45
C THR A 175 12.85 -2.09 -2.22
N GLY A 176 13.73 -1.12 -2.03
CA GLY A 176 15.02 -1.03 -2.70
C GLY A 176 16.06 -0.30 -1.87
N PHE A 177 17.03 0.33 -2.54
CA PHE A 177 18.11 1.06 -1.89
C PHE A 177 18.25 2.48 -2.46
N TYR A 178 18.67 3.40 -1.61
CA TYR A 178 18.90 4.78 -1.97
C TYR A 178 20.06 4.92 -2.97
N ASN A 179 19.78 5.47 -4.14
CA ASN A 179 20.77 5.69 -5.22
C ASN A 179 21.58 4.45 -5.61
N ASP A 180 21.09 3.26 -5.32
CA ASP A 180 21.77 2.01 -5.57
C ASP A 180 20.76 1.03 -6.18
N PRO A 181 20.73 0.92 -7.52
CA PRO A 181 19.82 0.01 -8.17
C PRO A 181 20.08 -1.42 -7.72
N VAL A 182 19.02 -2.08 -7.30
CA VAL A 182 19.12 -3.50 -6.92
C VAL A 182 19.23 -4.32 -8.20
N ASP A 183 20.33 -5.03 -8.37
CA ASP A 183 20.48 -5.93 -9.52
C ASP A 183 19.78 -7.26 -9.28
N PHE A 184 18.49 -7.32 -9.61
CA PHE A 184 17.72 -8.56 -9.65
C PHE A 184 17.82 -9.29 -11.01
N SER A 185 18.74 -8.89 -11.89
CA SER A 185 18.77 -9.35 -13.29
C SER A 185 18.79 -10.87 -13.44
N HIS A 186 19.53 -11.58 -12.59
CA HIS A 186 19.54 -13.03 -12.60
C HIS A 186 18.20 -13.65 -12.20
N LEU A 187 17.46 -13.02 -11.28
CA LEU A 187 16.12 -13.45 -10.89
C LEU A 187 15.07 -13.17 -11.97
N TYR A 188 15.30 -12.18 -12.85
CA TYR A 188 14.37 -11.85 -13.93
C TYR A 188 14.33 -12.92 -15.03
N ASN A 189 15.43 -13.59 -15.24
CA ASN A 189 15.66 -14.43 -16.41
C ASN A 189 15.54 -15.93 -16.14
N SER A 190 15.61 -16.35 -14.88
CA SER A 190 15.61 -17.77 -14.49
C SER A 190 14.48 -18.07 -13.49
N MET A 191 13.49 -18.83 -13.94
CA MET A 191 12.38 -19.26 -13.08
C MET A 191 12.86 -20.17 -11.93
N ASP A 192 13.88 -20.98 -12.17
CA ASP A 192 14.44 -21.87 -11.15
C ASP A 192 15.18 -21.07 -10.07
N GLU A 193 16.03 -20.11 -10.45
CA GLU A 193 16.74 -19.25 -9.51
C GLU A 193 15.78 -18.39 -8.72
N TYR A 194 14.82 -17.75 -9.38
CA TYR A 194 13.78 -16.98 -8.74
C TYR A 194 12.98 -17.82 -7.72
N TYR A 195 12.50 -19.01 -8.14
CA TYR A 195 11.74 -19.87 -7.26
C TYR A 195 12.57 -20.33 -6.07
N ASP A 196 13.83 -20.72 -6.31
CA ASP A 196 14.73 -21.18 -5.25
C ASP A 196 14.95 -20.10 -4.18
N VAL A 197 15.02 -18.84 -4.55
CA VAL A 197 15.13 -17.74 -3.59
C VAL A 197 13.89 -17.61 -2.71
N PHE A 198 12.69 -17.69 -3.28
CA PHE A 198 11.44 -17.39 -2.58
C PHE A 198 10.63 -18.62 -2.13
N LYS A 199 11.08 -19.84 -2.42
CA LYS A 199 10.30 -21.09 -2.18
C LYS A 199 9.81 -21.24 -0.74
N ASP A 200 10.66 -20.97 0.24
CA ASP A 200 10.28 -21.12 1.65
C ASP A 200 9.29 -20.04 2.09
N LEU A 201 9.39 -18.82 1.53
CA LEU A 201 8.40 -17.78 1.73
C LEU A 201 7.06 -18.14 1.08
N TYR A 202 7.09 -18.69 -0.13
CA TYR A 202 5.88 -19.17 -0.81
C TYR A 202 5.23 -20.29 -0.03
N GLN A 203 6.00 -21.27 0.45
CA GLN A 203 5.49 -22.35 1.28
C GLN A 203 4.89 -21.81 2.57
N TYR A 204 5.60 -20.92 3.27
CA TYR A 204 5.13 -20.31 4.51
C TYR A 204 3.81 -19.57 4.33
N LEU A 205 3.68 -18.78 3.27
CA LEU A 205 2.43 -18.06 2.96
C LEU A 205 1.30 -19.01 2.58
N ASP A 206 1.61 -20.05 1.80
CA ASP A 206 0.62 -21.04 1.32
C ASP A 206 0.04 -21.89 2.44
N GLU A 207 0.83 -22.17 3.48
CA GLU A 207 0.44 -22.90 4.69
C GLU A 207 -0.29 -22.01 5.71
N MET A 208 -0.16 -20.68 5.59
CA MET A 208 -0.75 -19.74 6.54
C MET A 208 -2.29 -19.80 6.52
N PRO A 209 -2.96 -19.96 7.67
CA PRO A 209 -4.42 -19.93 7.74
C PRO A 209 -4.99 -18.61 7.21
N ASN A 210 -6.08 -18.70 6.42
CA ASN A 210 -6.69 -17.52 5.79
C ASN A 210 -7.07 -16.41 6.78
N LEU A 211 -7.46 -16.77 8.01
CA LEU A 211 -7.72 -15.81 9.06
C LEU A 211 -6.47 -15.00 9.42
N LYS A 212 -5.30 -15.67 9.50
CA LYS A 212 -4.01 -15.02 9.75
C LYS A 212 -3.57 -14.16 8.58
N MET A 213 -3.78 -14.63 7.35
CA MET A 213 -3.55 -13.82 6.14
C MET A 213 -4.34 -12.51 6.20
N LYS A 214 -5.62 -12.57 6.52
CA LYS A 214 -6.46 -11.37 6.67
C LYS A 214 -6.00 -10.47 7.81
N THR A 215 -5.54 -11.04 8.92
CA THR A 215 -5.01 -10.27 10.05
C THR A 215 -3.74 -9.50 9.68
N TYR A 216 -2.81 -10.15 8.97
CA TYR A 216 -1.50 -9.57 8.69
C TYR A 216 -1.45 -8.74 7.40
N PHE A 217 -2.21 -9.13 6.39
CA PHE A 217 -2.15 -8.53 5.06
C PHE A 217 -3.47 -7.87 4.63
N GLY A 218 -4.51 -7.91 5.48
CA GLY A 218 -5.83 -7.36 5.15
C GLY A 218 -6.63 -8.21 4.17
N ARG A 219 -6.02 -9.22 3.54
CA ARG A 219 -6.65 -10.12 2.56
C ARG A 219 -5.95 -11.48 2.51
N GLY A 220 -6.62 -12.47 1.93
CA GLY A 220 -5.98 -13.69 1.46
C GLY A 220 -5.40 -13.53 0.06
N PHE A 221 -4.98 -14.63 -0.54
CA PHE A 221 -4.54 -14.63 -1.94
C PHE A 221 -5.65 -14.19 -2.89
N THR A 222 -5.26 -13.50 -3.95
CA THR A 222 -6.15 -13.04 -5.01
C THR A 222 -5.64 -13.51 -6.38
N ASN A 223 -6.33 -13.15 -7.45
CA ASN A 223 -5.82 -13.40 -8.80
C ASN A 223 -4.63 -12.50 -9.18
N TYR A 224 -4.33 -11.48 -8.37
CA TYR A 224 -3.25 -10.51 -8.57
C TYR A 224 -2.13 -10.63 -7.53
N ALA A 225 -2.25 -11.56 -6.56
CA ALA A 225 -1.21 -11.86 -5.56
C ALA A 225 -1.26 -13.35 -5.23
N ARG A 226 -0.46 -14.15 -5.91
CA ARG A 226 -0.42 -15.61 -5.84
C ARG A 226 0.93 -16.11 -5.42
N VAL A 227 0.95 -17.24 -4.75
CA VAL A 227 2.19 -18.02 -4.56
C VAL A 227 2.56 -18.75 -5.84
N LEU A 228 3.85 -19.01 -6.01
CA LEU A 228 4.37 -19.89 -7.05
C LEU A 228 4.66 -21.25 -6.43
N ARG A 229 4.26 -22.33 -7.11
CA ARG A 229 4.55 -23.71 -6.71
C ARG A 229 5.29 -24.44 -7.83
N LYS A 230 6.32 -25.19 -7.46
CA LYS A 230 7.02 -26.09 -8.37
C LYS A 230 6.30 -27.45 -8.42
N THR A 231 6.12 -27.99 -9.61
CA THR A 231 5.54 -29.30 -9.85
C THR A 231 6.48 -30.13 -10.75
N PRO A 232 6.29 -31.44 -10.88
CA PRO A 232 7.09 -32.24 -11.83
C PRO A 232 7.02 -31.74 -13.29
N ASN A 233 5.94 -31.01 -13.64
CA ASN A 233 5.69 -30.51 -15.00
C ASN A 233 5.98 -29.00 -15.15
N GLY A 234 6.75 -28.40 -14.24
CA GLY A 234 7.07 -26.97 -14.25
C GLY A 234 6.43 -26.20 -13.10
N TYR A 235 6.04 -24.95 -13.34
CA TYR A 235 5.53 -24.04 -12.32
C TYR A 235 4.04 -23.77 -12.49
N ILE A 236 3.35 -23.59 -11.37
CA ILE A 236 1.93 -23.21 -11.34
C ILE A 236 1.69 -22.08 -10.34
N MET A 237 0.69 -21.28 -10.60
CA MET A 237 0.13 -20.31 -9.65
C MET A 237 -1.32 -20.73 -9.34
N PRO A 238 -1.63 -21.18 -8.12
CA PRO A 238 -3.00 -21.55 -7.75
C PRO A 238 -3.95 -20.36 -7.89
N LYS A 239 -5.16 -20.59 -8.40
CA LYS A 239 -6.22 -19.59 -8.46
C LYS A 239 -7.01 -19.56 -7.17
N HIS A 240 -7.27 -18.37 -6.66
CA HIS A 240 -8.08 -18.16 -5.47
C HIS A 240 -9.33 -17.34 -5.85
N ASN A 241 -10.44 -17.58 -5.16
CA ASN A 241 -11.62 -16.72 -5.27
C ASN A 241 -11.41 -15.43 -4.43
N GLY A 242 -12.34 -14.47 -4.56
CA GLY A 242 -12.28 -13.20 -3.83
C GLY A 242 -12.25 -13.33 -2.29
N ASN A 243 -12.56 -14.54 -1.75
CA ASN A 243 -12.45 -14.84 -0.33
C ASN A 243 -11.10 -15.53 0.04
N GLY A 244 -10.15 -15.60 -0.88
CA GLY A 244 -8.86 -16.24 -0.68
C GLY A 244 -8.91 -17.78 -0.63
N ARG A 245 -10.03 -18.41 -1.02
CA ARG A 245 -10.13 -19.87 -1.09
C ARG A 245 -9.63 -20.37 -2.43
N LEU A 246 -8.83 -21.43 -2.40
CA LEU A 246 -8.36 -22.12 -3.60
C LEU A 246 -9.57 -22.57 -4.44
N ILE A 247 -9.56 -22.20 -5.71
CA ILE A 247 -10.55 -22.70 -6.68
C ILE A 247 -10.15 -24.12 -7.05
N ARG A 248 -11.04 -25.08 -6.82
CA ARG A 248 -10.80 -26.48 -7.18
C ARG A 248 -10.47 -26.60 -8.69
N ASN A 249 -9.33 -27.18 -9.01
CA ASN A 249 -8.78 -27.29 -10.37
C ASN A 249 -8.47 -25.94 -11.06
N GLY A 250 -8.42 -24.82 -10.31
CA GLY A 250 -8.03 -23.52 -10.82
C GLY A 250 -6.54 -23.31 -10.68
N GLU A 251 -5.79 -23.47 -11.77
CA GLU A 251 -4.35 -23.21 -11.82
C GLU A 251 -4.01 -22.38 -13.05
N TYR A 252 -3.08 -21.44 -12.88
CA TYR A 252 -2.37 -20.85 -13.99
C TYR A 252 -1.06 -21.63 -14.16
N LYS A 253 -0.90 -22.32 -15.29
CA LYS A 253 0.35 -22.99 -15.63
C LYS A 253 1.30 -21.99 -16.24
N VAL A 254 2.43 -21.78 -15.57
CA VAL A 254 3.51 -20.95 -16.10
C VAL A 254 4.08 -21.63 -17.32
N ARG A 255 4.13 -20.94 -18.45
CA ARG A 255 4.63 -21.51 -19.70
C ARG A 255 6.15 -21.69 -19.62
N PRO A 256 6.73 -22.68 -20.30
CA PRO A 256 8.17 -22.95 -20.21
C PRO A 256 9.09 -21.79 -20.62
N TYR A 257 8.57 -20.85 -21.42
CA TYR A 257 9.31 -19.68 -21.88
C TYR A 257 9.02 -18.41 -21.07
N GLU A 258 8.02 -18.44 -20.16
CA GLU A 258 7.75 -17.32 -19.26
C GLU A 258 8.89 -17.16 -18.26
N LYS A 259 9.31 -15.92 -18.05
CA LYS A 259 10.31 -15.52 -17.08
C LYS A 259 9.65 -14.94 -15.85
N PRO A 260 10.33 -14.87 -14.69
CA PRO A 260 9.81 -14.16 -13.51
C PRO A 260 9.38 -12.73 -13.81
N LEU A 261 10.08 -12.05 -14.70
CA LEU A 261 9.74 -10.72 -15.21
C LEU A 261 8.33 -10.63 -15.82
N ASP A 262 7.82 -11.72 -16.39
CA ASP A 262 6.50 -11.76 -17.04
C ASP A 262 5.36 -12.07 -16.05
N LEU A 263 5.69 -12.40 -14.79
CA LEU A 263 4.73 -12.87 -13.79
C LEU A 263 4.16 -11.71 -12.96
N HIS A 264 3.24 -10.94 -13.51
CA HIS A 264 2.59 -9.81 -12.81
C HIS A 264 1.75 -10.21 -11.58
N ALA A 265 1.35 -11.47 -11.45
CA ALA A 265 0.42 -11.91 -10.41
C ALA A 265 1.08 -12.63 -9.23
N VAL A 266 2.41 -12.66 -9.15
CA VAL A 266 3.11 -13.27 -8.01
C VAL A 266 3.20 -12.34 -6.82
N VAL A 267 3.25 -12.93 -5.63
CA VAL A 267 3.37 -12.17 -4.36
C VAL A 267 4.65 -11.35 -4.30
N PHE A 268 5.77 -11.90 -4.77
CA PHE A 268 7.08 -11.21 -4.85
C PHE A 268 7.39 -10.92 -6.31
N ASN A 269 7.11 -9.70 -6.76
CA ASN A 269 7.32 -9.33 -8.15
C ASN A 269 8.68 -8.65 -8.32
N VAL A 270 9.45 -9.13 -9.29
CA VAL A 270 10.79 -8.63 -9.64
C VAL A 270 10.80 -7.84 -10.94
N GLN A 271 9.65 -7.44 -11.46
CA GLN A 271 9.53 -6.73 -12.73
C GLN A 271 10.24 -5.37 -12.74
N HIS A 272 10.34 -4.73 -11.58
CA HIS A 272 10.98 -3.43 -11.44
C HIS A 272 12.48 -3.60 -11.18
N SER A 273 13.32 -2.99 -12.04
CA SER A 273 14.78 -3.11 -11.94
C SER A 273 15.40 -2.52 -10.68
N TYR A 274 14.65 -1.69 -9.94
CA TYR A 274 15.15 -0.95 -8.78
C TYR A 274 14.58 -1.41 -7.44
N SER A 275 13.57 -2.30 -7.45
CA SER A 275 12.87 -2.70 -6.24
C SER A 275 12.27 -4.09 -6.33
N LEU A 276 12.18 -4.77 -5.19
CA LEU A 276 11.32 -5.92 -5.00
C LEU A 276 9.92 -5.44 -4.60
N GLU A 277 8.91 -5.82 -5.36
CA GLU A 277 7.52 -5.50 -5.08
C GLU A 277 6.84 -6.63 -4.29
N PHE A 278 6.19 -6.29 -3.19
CA PHE A 278 5.35 -7.18 -2.40
C PHE A 278 3.88 -6.85 -2.63
N ARG A 279 3.17 -7.72 -3.35
CA ARG A 279 1.81 -7.47 -3.85
C ARG A 279 0.69 -7.95 -2.94
N LEU A 280 1.01 -8.72 -1.89
CA LEU A 280 -0.02 -9.35 -1.04
C LEU A 280 -0.79 -8.36 -0.16
N PRO A 281 -0.21 -7.27 0.40
CA PRO A 281 -0.90 -6.42 1.34
C PRO A 281 -2.10 -5.69 0.74
N LYS A 282 -3.04 -5.34 1.64
CA LYS A 282 -4.08 -4.34 1.49
C LYS A 282 -3.88 -3.29 2.58
N PHE A 283 -4.12 -2.04 2.30
CA PHE A 283 -4.01 -1.00 3.32
C PHE A 283 -5.26 -1.02 4.21
N VAL A 284 -5.16 -1.69 5.36
CA VAL A 284 -6.22 -1.73 6.38
C VAL A 284 -6.04 -0.63 7.42
N ASN A 285 -4.82 -0.52 7.93
CA ASN A 285 -4.40 0.53 8.85
C ASN A 285 -2.89 0.74 8.79
N ALA A 286 -2.44 1.87 9.32
CA ALA A 286 -1.04 2.29 9.26
C ALA A 286 -0.09 1.31 9.98
N GLU A 287 -0.50 0.72 11.11
CA GLU A 287 0.33 -0.21 11.88
C GLU A 287 0.57 -1.54 11.14
N GLN A 288 -0.50 -2.15 10.65
CA GLN A 288 -0.42 -3.38 9.87
C GLN A 288 0.46 -3.19 8.63
N TYR A 289 0.22 -2.09 7.89
CA TYR A 289 0.98 -1.80 6.68
C TYR A 289 2.46 -1.53 6.97
N ARG A 290 2.75 -0.83 8.07
CA ARG A 290 4.11 -0.62 8.57
C ARG A 290 4.86 -1.93 8.82
N ASN A 291 4.20 -2.94 9.40
CA ASN A 291 4.80 -4.24 9.63
C ASN A 291 5.15 -4.96 8.33
N CYS A 292 4.32 -4.83 7.30
CA CYS A 292 4.64 -5.32 5.96
C CYS A 292 5.87 -4.62 5.36
N VAL A 293 5.96 -3.29 5.50
CA VAL A 293 7.14 -2.52 5.04
C VAL A 293 8.42 -2.97 5.76
N LEU A 294 8.36 -3.12 7.10
CA LEU A 294 9.52 -3.58 7.89
C LEU A 294 9.98 -4.97 7.47
N ALA A 295 9.05 -5.89 7.29
CA ALA A 295 9.36 -7.24 6.83
C ALA A 295 10.06 -7.21 5.47
N MET A 296 9.55 -6.42 4.52
CA MET A 296 10.14 -6.32 3.19
C MET A 296 11.51 -5.64 3.20
N GLN A 297 11.72 -4.64 4.05
CA GLN A 297 13.05 -4.03 4.21
C GLN A 297 14.07 -5.04 4.76
N GLU A 298 13.70 -5.89 5.74
CA GLU A 298 14.57 -6.96 6.24
C GLU A 298 14.81 -8.04 5.17
N VAL A 299 13.79 -8.42 4.39
CA VAL A 299 13.95 -9.37 3.27
C VAL A 299 14.96 -8.85 2.25
N VAL A 300 14.82 -7.60 1.81
CA VAL A 300 15.73 -7.02 0.80
C VAL A 300 17.15 -6.83 1.35
N ASP A 301 17.31 -6.48 2.62
CA ASP A 301 18.62 -6.40 3.30
C ASP A 301 19.33 -7.78 3.33
N ILE A 302 18.57 -8.85 3.60
CA ILE A 302 19.11 -10.23 3.58
C ILE A 302 19.46 -10.65 2.15
N LEU A 303 18.58 -10.39 1.18
CA LEU A 303 18.84 -10.72 -0.23
C LEU A 303 20.14 -10.06 -0.70
N ARG A 304 20.33 -8.77 -0.42
CA ARG A 304 21.56 -8.06 -0.78
C ARG A 304 22.81 -8.68 -0.13
N LYS A 305 22.74 -9.00 1.17
CA LYS A 305 23.87 -9.61 1.90
C LYS A 305 24.25 -11.00 1.40
N ASN A 306 23.29 -11.71 0.79
CA ASN A 306 23.49 -13.05 0.23
C ASN A 306 23.61 -13.03 -1.31
N ASP A 307 23.94 -11.87 -1.89
CA ASP A 307 24.08 -11.71 -3.34
C ASP A 307 22.84 -12.21 -4.10
N PHE A 308 21.66 -11.86 -3.55
CA PHE A 308 20.35 -12.25 -4.07
C PHE A 308 20.15 -13.77 -4.27
N LYS A 309 20.86 -14.58 -3.48
CA LYS A 309 20.73 -16.03 -3.46
C LYS A 309 19.82 -16.49 -2.33
N TYR A 310 19.45 -17.75 -2.38
CA TYR A 310 18.64 -18.40 -1.34
C TYR A 310 19.22 -18.20 0.07
N SER A 311 18.33 -17.91 1.01
CA SER A 311 18.66 -17.83 2.44
C SER A 311 17.47 -18.28 3.31
N LEU A 312 17.71 -19.18 4.25
CA LEU A 312 16.75 -19.58 5.27
C LEU A 312 16.32 -18.41 6.17
N ASP A 313 17.09 -17.31 6.22
CA ASP A 313 16.77 -16.16 7.03
C ASP A 313 15.55 -15.39 6.49
N LEU A 314 15.22 -15.53 5.21
CA LEU A 314 14.04 -14.90 4.62
C LEU A 314 12.75 -15.36 5.32
N VAL A 315 12.58 -16.66 5.52
CA VAL A 315 11.38 -17.19 6.20
C VAL A 315 11.36 -16.83 7.69
N LYS A 316 12.53 -16.68 8.32
CA LYS A 316 12.62 -16.22 9.71
C LYS A 316 12.06 -14.79 9.87
N VAL A 317 12.30 -13.92 8.89
CA VAL A 317 11.70 -12.56 8.87
C VAL A 317 10.18 -12.66 8.87
N PHE A 318 9.61 -13.47 7.98
CA PHE A 318 8.16 -13.61 7.93
C PHE A 318 7.58 -14.22 9.20
N LYS A 319 8.23 -15.23 9.80
CA LYS A 319 7.85 -15.78 11.12
C LYS A 319 7.92 -14.76 12.24
N LYS A 320 8.85 -13.81 12.19
CA LYS A 320 8.99 -12.72 13.15
C LYS A 320 7.84 -11.73 13.09
N TYR A 321 7.46 -11.29 11.88
CA TYR A 321 6.44 -10.25 11.69
C TYR A 321 5.03 -10.81 11.59
N PHE A 322 4.86 -12.03 11.12
CA PHE A 322 3.58 -12.65 10.80
C PHE A 322 3.45 -14.07 11.36
N PRO A 323 3.63 -14.28 12.68
CA PRO A 323 3.61 -15.62 13.28
C PRO A 323 2.21 -16.27 13.19
N TYR A 324 2.17 -17.59 12.94
CA TYR A 324 0.95 -18.40 12.99
C TYR A 324 1.21 -19.81 13.53
#